data_2cb50d91d503f75662ddbec5e2df21a9
#
_entry.id   2cb50d91d503f75662ddbec5e2df21a9
#
_cell.length_a   1.000
_cell.length_b   1.000
_cell.length_c   1.000
_cell.angle_alpha   90.00
_cell.angle_beta   90.00
_cell.angle_gamma   90.00
#
_symmetry.space_group_name_H-M   'P 1'
#
loop_
_entity.id
_entity.type
_entity.pdbx_description
1 polymer ?
#
loop_
_entity_poly.entity_id
_entity_poly.type
_entity_poly.pdbx_seq_one_letter_code
_entity_poly.pdbx_strand_id
1 'polypeptide(L)'
;PFELFTISNNPSASVGIVSGLNMDFGMQKSGKVLQNMIQTDAAINPGNSGGPLIDANGRVIGINTFIFTDYDDHFRGSVGIGFAIPINIARKVAEELRINGEVDRGYSTGLVVQTVTRSISRYLGLPEDSGVVIVNVAKKSSAEKAGLEPGDFIIRVNNINIEKPSDIRKIILESDLRSGDALKL
;
A
#
# COMPACT_ATOMS: atom_id res chain seq x y z
N PRO A 1 26.33 -11.56 10.17
CA PRO A 1 25.41 -10.55 10.73
C PRO A 1 24.51 -11.12 11.81
N PHE A 2 24.26 -12.44 11.82
CA PHE A 2 23.48 -13.07 12.91
C PHE A 2 24.26 -13.23 14.21
N GLU A 3 25.57 -13.14 14.20
CA GLU A 3 26.44 -13.32 15.38
C GLU A 3 26.29 -12.19 16.42
N LEU A 4 25.84 -11.00 16.02
CA LEU A 4 25.62 -9.87 16.93
C LEU A 4 24.40 -10.05 17.84
N PHE A 5 23.45 -10.93 17.49
CA PHE A 5 22.24 -11.17 18.27
C PHE A 5 22.38 -12.29 19.30
N THR A 6 23.48 -13.03 19.28
CA THR A 6 23.77 -14.11 20.24
C THR A 6 24.34 -13.63 21.57
N ILE A 7 24.64 -12.33 21.72
CA ILE A 7 25.31 -11.79 22.93
C ILE A 7 24.30 -11.44 24.04
N SER A 8 23.01 -11.25 23.70
CA SER A 8 21.99 -10.98 24.73
C SER A 8 20.63 -11.54 24.31
N ASN A 9 20.00 -12.31 25.22
CA ASN A 9 18.61 -12.74 25.07
C ASN A 9 17.59 -11.63 25.37
N ASN A 10 18.07 -10.40 25.63
CA ASN A 10 17.19 -9.28 25.92
C ASN A 10 16.74 -8.61 24.62
N PRO A 11 15.44 -8.26 24.50
CA PRO A 11 14.94 -7.52 23.36
C PRO A 11 15.60 -6.13 23.30
N SER A 12 15.97 -5.69 22.08
CA SER A 12 16.43 -4.32 21.87
C SER A 12 15.22 -3.38 21.78
N ALA A 13 15.35 -2.19 22.36
CA ALA A 13 14.34 -1.14 22.25
C ALA A 13 14.97 0.15 21.73
N SER A 14 14.24 0.88 20.93
CA SER A 14 14.55 2.24 20.49
C SER A 14 13.36 3.14 20.78
N VAL A 15 13.61 4.44 20.91
CA VAL A 15 12.56 5.43 21.17
C VAL A 15 12.66 6.54 20.14
N GLY A 16 11.51 7.09 19.76
CA GLY A 16 11.37 8.19 18.82
C GLY A 16 9.93 8.68 18.81
N ILE A 17 9.56 9.38 17.75
CA ILE A 17 8.20 9.89 17.55
C ILE A 17 7.62 9.35 16.24
N VAL A 18 6.30 9.44 16.09
CA VAL A 18 5.64 9.29 14.81
C VAL A 18 5.88 10.58 14.01
N SER A 19 6.67 10.47 12.93
CA SER A 19 7.05 11.59 12.07
C SER A 19 6.06 11.83 10.93
N GLY A 20 5.28 10.79 10.56
CA GLY A 20 4.29 10.88 9.50
C GLY A 20 3.30 9.73 9.53
N LEU A 21 2.13 9.99 8.95
CA LEU A 21 1.06 9.00 8.77
C LEU A 21 0.67 8.94 7.29
N ASN A 22 0.05 7.83 6.91
CA ASN A 22 -0.46 7.61 5.55
C ASN A 22 0.62 7.78 4.46
N MET A 23 1.83 7.32 4.76
CA MET A 23 2.95 7.38 3.80
C MET A 23 2.78 6.31 2.73
N ASP A 24 2.69 6.74 1.46
CA ASP A 24 2.48 5.85 0.32
C ASP A 24 3.75 5.73 -0.52
N PHE A 25 4.24 4.51 -0.69
CA PHE A 25 5.42 4.20 -1.50
C PHE A 25 5.06 3.53 -2.83
N GLY A 26 3.76 3.32 -3.08
CA GLY A 26 3.29 2.64 -4.27
C GLY A 26 3.74 1.18 -4.37
N MET A 27 3.74 0.67 -5.62
CA MET A 27 4.19 -0.69 -5.88
C MET A 27 5.71 -0.74 -6.00
N GLN A 28 6.33 -1.53 -5.16
CA GLN A 28 7.77 -1.81 -5.20
C GLN A 28 8.11 -2.74 -6.37
N LYS A 29 9.36 -2.76 -6.81
CA LYS A 29 9.85 -3.70 -7.85
C LYS A 29 9.56 -5.17 -7.53
N SER A 30 9.44 -5.51 -6.24
CA SER A 30 9.07 -6.84 -5.74
C SER A 30 7.58 -7.17 -5.88
N GLY A 31 6.75 -6.26 -6.40
CA GLY A 31 5.29 -6.40 -6.46
C GLY A 31 4.57 -6.07 -5.15
N LYS A 32 5.30 -5.77 -4.09
CA LYS A 32 4.70 -5.35 -2.81
C LYS A 32 4.15 -3.94 -2.93
N VAL A 33 2.95 -3.73 -2.40
CA VAL A 33 2.33 -2.40 -2.28
C VAL A 33 2.50 -1.94 -0.84
N LEU A 34 3.17 -0.79 -0.67
CA LEU A 34 3.39 -0.18 0.64
C LEU A 34 2.60 1.12 0.69
N GLN A 35 1.50 1.10 1.42
CA GLN A 35 0.56 2.21 1.53
C GLN A 35 0.17 2.42 2.99
N ASN A 36 -0.28 3.63 3.31
CA ASN A 36 -0.73 4.03 4.64
C ASN A 36 0.31 3.76 5.75
N MET A 37 1.59 3.74 5.43
CA MET A 37 2.65 3.43 6.39
C MET A 37 2.77 4.52 7.46
N ILE A 38 3.13 4.10 8.67
CA ILE A 38 3.53 5.01 9.75
C ILE A 38 5.02 5.26 9.59
N GLN A 39 5.43 6.53 9.52
CA GLN A 39 6.83 6.93 9.58
C GLN A 39 7.22 7.24 11.02
N THR A 40 8.42 6.82 11.42
CA THR A 40 9.01 7.09 12.73
C THR A 40 10.51 7.40 12.60
N ASP A 41 11.03 8.21 13.48
CA ASP A 41 12.47 8.43 13.65
C ASP A 41 13.11 7.49 14.69
N ALA A 42 12.29 6.69 15.39
CA ALA A 42 12.80 5.61 16.21
C ALA A 42 13.70 4.69 15.38
N ALA A 43 14.92 4.43 15.86
CA ALA A 43 15.90 3.65 15.09
C ALA A 43 15.39 2.23 14.81
N ILE A 44 15.10 1.94 13.54
CA ILE A 44 14.79 0.60 13.05
C ILE A 44 16.07 0.06 12.38
N ASN A 45 16.61 -1.01 12.93
CA ASN A 45 17.81 -1.69 12.43
C ASN A 45 17.47 -3.14 12.05
N PRO A 46 18.35 -3.83 11.31
CA PRO A 46 18.20 -5.26 11.09
C PRO A 46 18.04 -6.01 12.43
N GLY A 47 16.93 -6.74 12.57
CA GLY A 47 16.53 -7.41 13.81
C GLY A 47 15.28 -6.81 14.46
N ASN A 48 14.96 -5.53 14.24
CA ASN A 48 13.74 -4.92 14.76
C ASN A 48 12.54 -5.11 13.82
N SER A 49 12.76 -5.48 12.57
CA SER A 49 11.68 -5.74 11.60
C SER A 49 10.81 -6.91 12.06
N GLY A 50 9.48 -6.75 11.98
CA GLY A 50 8.50 -7.66 12.55
C GLY A 50 8.18 -7.42 14.01
N GLY A 51 9.00 -6.62 14.74
CA GLY A 51 8.74 -6.18 16.09
C GLY A 51 7.65 -5.10 16.16
N PRO A 52 7.05 -4.88 17.34
CA PRO A 52 6.00 -3.91 17.51
C PRO A 52 6.52 -2.47 17.56
N LEU A 53 5.79 -1.55 16.93
CA LEU A 53 5.86 -0.12 17.26
C LEU A 53 4.79 0.14 18.32
N ILE A 54 5.18 0.65 19.47
CA ILE A 54 4.29 0.86 20.61
C ILE A 54 4.17 2.35 20.97
N ASP A 55 3.00 2.77 21.46
CA ASP A 55 2.79 4.12 21.97
C ASP A 55 3.21 4.24 23.45
N ALA A 56 3.17 5.47 24.00
CA ALA A 56 3.51 5.76 25.39
C ALA A 56 2.62 5.05 26.42
N ASN A 57 1.47 4.49 26.01
CA ASN A 57 0.57 3.72 26.86
C ASN A 57 0.81 2.21 26.75
N GLY A 58 1.86 1.78 26.03
CA GLY A 58 2.18 0.37 25.81
C GLY A 58 1.29 -0.32 24.77
N ARG A 59 0.51 0.42 23.97
CA ARG A 59 -0.36 -0.16 22.94
C ARG A 59 0.42 -0.29 21.62
N VAL A 60 0.28 -1.43 20.96
CA VAL A 60 0.85 -1.64 19.63
C VAL A 60 0.09 -0.79 18.62
N ILE A 61 0.79 0.11 17.94
CA ILE A 61 0.27 1.00 16.90
C ILE A 61 0.71 0.57 15.49
N GLY A 62 1.77 -0.25 15.39
CA GLY A 62 2.26 -0.74 14.10
C GLY A 62 3.22 -1.90 14.25
N ILE A 63 3.64 -2.45 13.10
CA ILE A 63 4.66 -3.49 12.96
C ILE A 63 5.83 -2.91 12.16
N ASN A 64 7.01 -2.87 12.75
CA ASN A 64 8.22 -2.35 12.10
C ASN A 64 8.54 -3.17 10.84
N THR A 65 8.86 -2.49 9.74
CA THR A 65 9.01 -3.16 8.45
C THR A 65 10.36 -2.90 7.80
N PHE A 66 10.67 -1.65 7.48
CA PHE A 66 11.89 -1.28 6.76
C PHE A 66 12.36 0.13 7.12
N ILE A 67 13.59 0.42 6.74
CA ILE A 67 14.20 1.74 6.83
C ILE A 67 14.44 2.28 5.41
N PHE A 68 14.43 3.59 5.28
CA PHE A 68 14.98 4.25 4.10
C PHE A 68 16.50 4.30 4.28
N THR A 69 17.24 3.63 3.41
CA THR A 69 18.70 3.72 3.37
C THR A 69 19.10 4.38 2.06
N ASP A 70 20.08 5.28 2.13
CA ASP A 70 20.69 5.85 0.93
C ASP A 70 21.36 4.75 0.11
N TYR A 71 21.40 4.89 -1.20
CA TYR A 71 21.86 3.86 -2.16
C TYR A 71 23.37 3.50 -2.03
N ASP A 72 24.10 4.12 -1.11
CA ASP A 72 25.50 3.80 -0.87
C ASP A 72 25.61 2.58 0.05
N ASP A 73 26.11 1.48 -0.50
CA ASP A 73 26.22 0.13 0.11
C ASP A 73 27.04 0.06 1.43
N HIS A 74 27.52 1.20 1.93
CA HIS A 74 28.39 1.26 3.09
C HIS A 74 27.69 1.59 4.43
N PHE A 75 26.42 2.05 4.41
CA PHE A 75 25.67 2.36 5.63
C PHE A 75 24.44 1.49 5.78
N ARG A 76 24.54 0.44 6.59
CA ARG A 76 23.42 -0.52 6.87
C ARG A 76 22.62 -0.18 8.13
N GLY A 77 22.60 1.07 8.57
CA GLY A 77 21.93 1.50 9.79
C GLY A 77 20.77 2.45 9.54
N SER A 78 19.98 2.68 10.60
CA SER A 78 18.89 3.65 10.57
C SER A 78 19.46 5.07 10.41
N VAL A 79 18.92 5.80 9.43
CA VAL A 79 19.18 7.25 9.24
C VAL A 79 18.07 8.12 9.85
N GLY A 80 17.29 7.57 10.79
CA GLY A 80 16.17 8.27 11.42
C GLY A 80 14.89 8.30 10.56
N ILE A 81 14.80 7.44 9.54
CA ILE A 81 13.60 7.29 8.70
C ILE A 81 13.23 5.82 8.66
N GLY A 82 12.32 5.42 9.54
CA GLY A 82 11.78 4.09 9.64
C GLY A 82 10.30 4.04 9.28
N PHE A 83 9.80 2.87 8.90
CA PHE A 83 8.42 2.68 8.51
C PHE A 83 7.82 1.44 9.16
N ALA A 84 6.56 1.57 9.60
CA ALA A 84 5.79 0.50 10.18
C ALA A 84 4.44 0.33 9.48
N ILE A 85 3.97 -0.90 9.39
CA ILE A 85 2.61 -1.23 8.95
C ILE A 85 1.66 -0.88 10.09
N PRO A 86 0.60 -0.06 9.85
CA PRO A 86 -0.37 0.25 10.89
C PRO A 86 -1.04 -1.00 11.47
N ILE A 87 -1.26 -0.99 12.79
CA ILE A 87 -1.80 -2.18 13.48
C ILE A 87 -3.20 -2.55 13.03
N ASN A 88 -4.02 -1.59 12.63
CA ASN A 88 -5.36 -1.86 12.08
C ASN A 88 -5.30 -2.71 10.82
N ILE A 89 -4.34 -2.45 9.92
CA ILE A 89 -4.11 -3.25 8.71
C ILE A 89 -3.56 -4.64 9.09
N ALA A 90 -2.52 -4.67 9.95
CA ALA A 90 -1.91 -5.91 10.38
C ALA A 90 -2.91 -6.84 11.09
N ARG A 91 -3.81 -6.29 11.92
CA ARG A 91 -4.85 -7.05 12.63
C ARG A 91 -5.83 -7.70 11.67
N LYS A 92 -6.26 -7.00 10.62
CA LYS A 92 -7.16 -7.57 9.61
C LYS A 92 -6.51 -8.76 8.90
N VAL A 93 -5.27 -8.57 8.44
CA VAL A 93 -4.50 -9.63 7.79
C VAL A 93 -4.31 -10.84 8.72
N ALA A 94 -3.96 -10.60 9.99
CA ALA A 94 -3.78 -11.66 10.97
C ALA A 94 -5.08 -12.43 11.23
N GLU A 95 -6.22 -11.73 11.29
CA GLU A 95 -7.53 -12.36 11.48
C GLU A 95 -7.94 -13.22 10.27
N GLU A 96 -7.71 -12.75 9.05
CA GLU A 96 -7.95 -13.53 7.84
C GLU A 96 -7.08 -14.81 7.81
N LEU A 97 -5.80 -14.68 8.11
CA LEU A 97 -4.90 -15.84 8.22
C LEU A 97 -5.35 -16.82 9.28
N ARG A 98 -5.84 -16.33 10.42
CA ARG A 98 -6.34 -17.17 11.52
C ARG A 98 -7.58 -17.95 11.14
N ILE A 99 -8.51 -17.34 10.39
CA ILE A 99 -9.79 -17.95 10.03
C ILE A 99 -9.65 -18.84 8.79
N ASN A 100 -8.97 -18.36 7.75
CA ASN A 100 -8.98 -18.95 6.42
C ASN A 100 -7.66 -19.69 6.08
N GLY A 101 -6.60 -19.51 6.89
CA GLY A 101 -5.26 -20.02 6.59
C GLY A 101 -4.51 -19.24 5.51
N GLU A 102 -5.19 -18.37 4.80
CA GLU A 102 -4.64 -17.51 3.74
C GLU A 102 -5.31 -16.14 3.74
N VAL A 103 -4.67 -15.18 3.09
CA VAL A 103 -5.24 -13.86 2.83
C VAL A 103 -5.80 -13.88 1.41
N ASP A 104 -7.11 -13.94 1.29
CA ASP A 104 -7.77 -13.86 -0.02
C ASP A 104 -7.72 -12.39 -0.53
N ARG A 105 -6.74 -12.12 -1.37
CA ARG A 105 -6.66 -10.89 -2.17
C ARG A 105 -7.12 -11.12 -3.60
N GLY A 106 -7.85 -12.21 -3.82
CA GLY A 106 -8.22 -12.78 -5.12
C GLY A 106 -9.28 -12.01 -5.89
N TYR A 107 -9.54 -10.74 -5.57
CA TYR A 107 -10.40 -9.93 -6.41
C TYR A 107 -9.58 -9.23 -7.49
N SER A 108 -10.00 -9.42 -8.71
CA SER A 108 -9.58 -8.62 -9.85
C SER A 108 -10.81 -7.90 -10.38
N THR A 109 -10.72 -6.59 -10.55
CA THR A 109 -11.75 -5.85 -11.28
C THR A 109 -11.83 -6.29 -12.74
N GLY A 110 -10.73 -6.89 -13.23
CA GLY A 110 -10.57 -7.26 -14.64
C GLY A 110 -10.21 -6.06 -15.52
N LEU A 111 -9.91 -4.91 -14.92
CA LEU A 111 -9.54 -3.69 -15.64
C LEU A 111 -8.03 -3.57 -15.78
N VAL A 112 -7.57 -3.23 -16.97
CA VAL A 112 -6.24 -2.65 -17.20
C VAL A 112 -6.46 -1.19 -17.58
N VAL A 113 -5.90 -0.30 -16.77
CA VAL A 113 -6.08 1.15 -16.94
C VAL A 113 -4.74 1.86 -17.09
N GLN A 114 -4.76 2.98 -17.78
CA GLN A 114 -3.59 3.83 -18.03
C GLN A 114 -3.92 5.28 -17.69
N THR A 115 -2.94 6.04 -17.22
CA THR A 115 -3.09 7.49 -16.98
C THR A 115 -3.36 8.20 -18.30
N VAL A 116 -4.34 9.10 -18.29
CA VAL A 116 -4.63 9.98 -19.42
C VAL A 116 -3.52 11.04 -19.48
N THR A 117 -2.75 11.02 -20.58
CA THR A 117 -1.73 12.05 -20.83
C THR A 117 -2.38 13.27 -21.50
N ARG A 118 -1.73 14.42 -21.40
CA ARG A 118 -2.19 15.65 -22.11
C ARG A 118 -2.39 15.44 -23.61
N SER A 119 -1.58 14.59 -24.22
CA SER A 119 -1.73 14.25 -25.65
C SER A 119 -3.00 13.47 -25.92
N ILE A 120 -3.33 12.53 -25.05
CA ILE A 120 -4.58 11.72 -25.13
C ILE A 120 -5.78 12.62 -24.85
N SER A 121 -5.73 13.47 -23.81
CA SER A 121 -6.81 14.42 -23.50
C SER A 121 -7.14 15.33 -24.67
N ARG A 122 -6.11 15.93 -25.29
CA ARG A 122 -6.31 16.81 -26.46
C ARG A 122 -6.87 16.07 -27.66
N TYR A 123 -6.37 14.88 -27.94
CA TYR A 123 -6.83 14.09 -29.08
C TYR A 123 -8.31 13.70 -28.94
N LEU A 124 -8.75 13.42 -27.72
CA LEU A 124 -10.08 12.94 -27.41
C LEU A 124 -11.05 14.06 -26.94
N GLY A 125 -10.57 15.31 -26.86
CA GLY A 125 -11.38 16.46 -26.41
C GLY A 125 -11.80 16.38 -24.94
N LEU A 126 -11.01 15.68 -24.12
CA LEU A 126 -11.28 15.53 -22.69
C LEU A 126 -10.75 16.74 -21.89
N PRO A 127 -11.35 17.07 -20.73
CA PRO A 127 -10.77 18.03 -19.82
C PRO A 127 -9.34 17.60 -19.43
N GLU A 128 -8.43 18.57 -19.27
CA GLU A 128 -7.10 18.27 -18.75
C GLU A 128 -7.24 17.66 -17.34
N ASP A 129 -6.42 16.65 -17.01
CA ASP A 129 -6.40 15.90 -15.74
C ASP A 129 -7.63 14.99 -15.50
N SER A 130 -8.10 14.30 -16.51
CA SER A 130 -9.37 13.55 -16.54
C SER A 130 -9.29 12.08 -16.14
N GLY A 131 -8.47 11.71 -15.15
CA GLY A 131 -8.49 10.35 -14.62
C GLY A 131 -7.69 9.33 -15.43
N VAL A 132 -8.23 8.12 -15.61
CA VAL A 132 -7.60 7.03 -16.34
C VAL A 132 -8.48 6.49 -17.45
N VAL A 133 -7.84 5.98 -18.51
CA VAL A 133 -8.52 5.29 -19.61
C VAL A 133 -8.42 3.78 -19.43
N ILE A 134 -9.51 3.07 -19.69
CA ILE A 134 -9.53 1.61 -19.74
C ILE A 134 -8.87 1.16 -21.05
N VAL A 135 -7.78 0.41 -20.95
CA VAL A 135 -7.07 -0.12 -22.12
C VAL A 135 -7.41 -1.58 -22.40
N ASN A 136 -7.87 -2.30 -21.40
CA ASN A 136 -8.34 -3.68 -21.56
C ASN A 136 -9.33 -4.06 -20.46
N VAL A 137 -10.28 -4.92 -20.81
CA VAL A 137 -11.26 -5.53 -19.91
C VAL A 137 -11.14 -7.05 -20.01
N ALA A 138 -10.87 -7.71 -18.90
CA ALA A 138 -10.74 -9.16 -18.89
C ALA A 138 -12.11 -9.83 -19.09
N LYS A 139 -12.15 -10.87 -19.94
CA LYS A 139 -13.36 -11.65 -20.16
C LYS A 139 -13.88 -12.30 -18.87
N LYS A 140 -15.19 -12.32 -18.70
CA LYS A 140 -15.91 -12.88 -17.54
C LYS A 140 -15.60 -12.15 -16.22
N SER A 141 -14.95 -10.99 -16.27
CA SER A 141 -14.67 -10.17 -15.10
C SER A 141 -15.90 -9.41 -14.59
N SER A 142 -15.77 -8.81 -13.42
CA SER A 142 -16.79 -7.89 -12.87
C SER A 142 -16.95 -6.65 -13.74
N ALA A 143 -15.86 -6.14 -14.33
CA ALA A 143 -15.89 -5.00 -15.22
C ALA A 143 -16.66 -5.29 -16.51
N GLU A 144 -16.42 -6.44 -17.17
CA GLU A 144 -17.19 -6.83 -18.37
C GLU A 144 -18.67 -6.98 -18.03
N LYS A 145 -19.01 -7.62 -16.90
CA LYS A 145 -20.40 -7.76 -16.44
C LYS A 145 -21.07 -6.43 -16.15
N ALA A 146 -20.31 -5.42 -15.74
CA ALA A 146 -20.78 -4.05 -15.52
C ALA A 146 -20.92 -3.24 -16.82
N GLY A 147 -20.51 -3.79 -17.96
CA GLY A 147 -20.62 -3.13 -19.27
C GLY A 147 -19.47 -2.17 -19.56
N LEU A 148 -18.36 -2.26 -18.85
CA LEU A 148 -17.19 -1.43 -19.12
C LEU A 148 -16.42 -1.94 -20.33
N GLU A 149 -15.95 -1.01 -21.17
CA GLU A 149 -15.27 -1.31 -22.43
C GLU A 149 -13.91 -0.60 -22.53
N PRO A 150 -12.95 -1.15 -23.32
CA PRO A 150 -11.74 -0.41 -23.67
C PRO A 150 -12.08 0.92 -24.35
N GLY A 151 -11.47 2.00 -23.89
CA GLY A 151 -11.76 3.36 -24.33
C GLY A 151 -12.62 4.17 -23.35
N ASP A 152 -13.26 3.54 -22.37
CA ASP A 152 -13.96 4.24 -21.30
C ASP A 152 -13.00 4.99 -20.39
N PHE A 153 -13.47 6.11 -19.82
CA PHE A 153 -12.72 6.95 -18.89
C PHE A 153 -13.29 6.84 -17.49
N ILE A 154 -12.43 6.53 -16.53
CA ILE A 154 -12.78 6.55 -15.12
C ILE A 154 -12.22 7.84 -14.52
N ILE A 155 -13.12 8.74 -14.12
CA ILE A 155 -12.78 10.03 -13.51
C ILE A 155 -13.02 10.04 -12.00
N ARG A 156 -13.88 9.14 -11.51
CA ARG A 156 -14.17 8.97 -10.08
C ARG A 156 -14.40 7.52 -9.74
N VAL A 157 -14.03 7.18 -8.50
CA VAL A 157 -14.31 5.89 -7.87
C VAL A 157 -14.86 6.17 -6.47
N ASN A 158 -16.04 5.64 -6.14
CA ASN A 158 -16.74 5.89 -4.87
C ASN A 158 -16.82 7.39 -4.51
N ASN A 159 -17.10 8.24 -5.51
CA ASN A 159 -17.14 9.71 -5.41
C ASN A 159 -15.78 10.41 -5.17
N ILE A 160 -14.67 9.68 -5.17
CA ILE A 160 -13.31 10.22 -5.05
C ILE A 160 -12.76 10.42 -6.46
N ASN A 161 -12.27 11.62 -6.78
CA ASN A 161 -11.60 11.89 -8.06
C ASN A 161 -10.31 11.08 -8.13
N ILE A 162 -10.00 10.56 -9.33
CA ILE A 162 -8.77 9.83 -9.59
C ILE A 162 -8.00 10.46 -10.74
N GLU A 163 -6.68 10.42 -10.66
CA GLU A 163 -5.78 10.97 -11.66
C GLU A 163 -4.90 9.90 -12.30
N LYS A 164 -4.66 8.82 -11.58
CA LYS A 164 -3.75 7.75 -11.98
C LYS A 164 -4.22 6.37 -11.50
N PRO A 165 -3.76 5.28 -12.12
CA PRO A 165 -4.16 3.91 -11.76
C PRO A 165 -3.95 3.53 -10.29
N SER A 166 -2.93 4.10 -9.63
CA SER A 166 -2.66 3.86 -8.22
C SER A 166 -3.77 4.37 -7.30
N ASP A 167 -4.52 5.41 -7.71
CA ASP A 167 -5.59 5.97 -6.91
C ASP A 167 -6.77 4.99 -6.80
N ILE A 168 -7.10 4.28 -7.89
CA ILE A 168 -8.11 3.21 -7.87
C ILE A 168 -7.70 2.12 -6.88
N ARG A 169 -6.44 1.68 -6.95
CA ARG A 169 -5.90 0.66 -6.04
C ARG A 169 -5.92 1.13 -4.59
N LYS A 170 -5.56 2.39 -4.35
CA LYS A 170 -5.61 3.01 -3.03
C LYS A 170 -7.03 2.99 -2.46
N ILE A 171 -8.03 3.42 -3.25
CA ILE A 171 -9.44 3.42 -2.84
C ILE A 171 -9.92 2.01 -2.50
N ILE A 172 -9.60 1.01 -3.32
CA ILE A 172 -9.97 -0.39 -3.07
C ILE A 172 -9.39 -0.88 -1.73
N LEU A 173 -8.11 -0.58 -1.49
CA LEU A 173 -7.42 -1.00 -0.25
C LEU A 173 -7.92 -0.26 0.99
N GLU A 174 -8.14 1.06 0.88
CA GLU A 174 -8.61 1.90 1.98
C GLU A 174 -10.07 1.62 2.35
N SER A 175 -10.90 1.32 1.35
CA SER A 175 -12.31 0.98 1.55
C SER A 175 -12.51 -0.46 2.04
N ASP A 176 -11.43 -1.24 2.20
CA ASP A 176 -11.47 -2.64 2.65
C ASP A 176 -12.45 -3.51 1.84
N LEU A 177 -12.54 -3.23 0.54
CA LEU A 177 -13.45 -3.95 -0.36
C LEU A 177 -13.05 -5.42 -0.49
N ARG A 178 -14.05 -6.26 -0.50
CA ARG A 178 -13.91 -7.72 -0.61
C ARG A 178 -14.55 -8.23 -1.92
N SER A 179 -14.26 -9.48 -2.24
CA SER A 179 -14.92 -10.14 -3.36
C SER A 179 -16.44 -10.14 -3.13
N GLY A 180 -17.18 -9.54 -4.07
CA GLY A 180 -18.64 -9.36 -3.99
C GLY A 180 -19.08 -7.94 -3.61
N ASP A 181 -18.18 -7.09 -3.11
CA ASP A 181 -18.49 -5.68 -2.86
C ASP A 181 -18.60 -4.89 -4.17
N ALA A 182 -19.45 -3.85 -4.16
CA ALA A 182 -19.65 -2.99 -5.31
C ALA A 182 -18.64 -1.83 -5.29
N LEU A 183 -18.00 -1.59 -6.44
CA LEU A 183 -17.20 -0.42 -6.71
C LEU A 183 -17.96 0.47 -7.67
N LYS A 184 -18.27 1.70 -7.25
CA LYS A 184 -18.95 2.67 -8.11
C LYS A 184 -17.91 3.44 -8.92
N LEU A 185 -18.05 3.40 -10.24
CA LEU A 185 -17.22 4.11 -11.20
C LEU A 185 -17.96 5.29 -11.82
#